data_e75159e3632240e1cc7ee1c4e85dd247
#
_entry.id   e75159e3632240e1cc7ee1c4e85dd247
#
_cell.length_a   1.000
_cell.length_b   1.000
_cell.length_c   1.000
_cell.angle_alpha   90.00
_cell.angle_beta   90.00
_cell.angle_gamma   90.00
#
_symmetry.space_group_name_H-M   'P 1'
#
loop_
_entity.id
_entity.type
_entity.pdbx_description
1 polymer ?
#
loop_
_entity_poly.entity_id
_entity_poly.type
_entity_poly.pdbx_seq_one_letter_code
_entity_poly.pdbx_strand_id
1 'polypeptide(L)' 'MKNNNQLENERAFRIALRLNNCHISLTSIYESLVDREFEDIEKETKRITMEMKFILKSIKDDDF' A
#
# COMPACT_ATOMS: atom_id res chain seq x y z
N MET A 1 3.31 25.26 12.12
CA MET A 1 4.28 24.39 12.62
C MET A 1 3.70 23.18 13.20
N LYS A 2 3.10 23.24 14.33
CA LYS A 2 2.55 22.08 14.94
C LYS A 2 1.49 21.43 14.09
N ASN A 3 0.68 22.25 13.43
CA ASN A 3 -0.36 21.72 12.58
C ASN A 3 0.23 20.95 11.42
N ASN A 4 1.34 21.43 10.87
CA ASN A 4 1.99 20.75 9.78
C ASN A 4 2.53 19.41 10.22
N ASN A 5 3.11 19.36 11.41
CA ASN A 5 3.61 18.10 11.93
C ASN A 5 2.49 17.10 12.14
N GLN A 6 1.37 17.57 12.62
CA GLN A 6 0.24 16.70 12.86
C GLN A 6 -0.30 16.13 11.56
N LEU A 7 -0.42 16.99 10.55
CA LEU A 7 -0.89 16.55 9.25
C LEU A 7 0.07 15.53 8.63
N GLU A 8 1.36 15.79 8.78
CA GLU A 8 2.35 14.87 8.26
C GLU A 8 2.31 13.54 8.97
N ASN A 9 2.07 13.57 10.28
CA ASN A 9 1.96 12.32 11.03
C ASN A 9 0.74 11.53 10.60
N GLU A 10 -0.38 12.21 10.37
CA GLU A 10 -1.58 11.53 9.91
C GLU A 10 -1.39 10.94 8.53
N ARG A 11 -0.71 11.68 7.66
CA ARG A 11 -0.42 11.18 6.32
C ARG A 11 0.49 9.96 6.40
N ALA A 12 1.51 10.04 7.23
CA ALA A 12 2.41 8.91 7.39
C ALA A 12 1.67 7.68 7.91
N PHE A 13 0.75 7.90 8.83
CA PHE A 13 -0.04 6.80 9.37
C PHE A 13 -0.89 6.13 8.29
N ARG A 14 -1.53 6.95 7.44
CA ARG A 14 -2.35 6.40 6.38
C ARG A 14 -1.52 5.64 5.35
N ILE A 15 -0.33 6.17 5.05
CA ILE A 15 0.58 5.47 4.15
C ILE A 15 1.03 4.16 4.77
N ALA A 16 1.31 4.18 6.06
CA ALA A 16 1.73 2.96 6.76
C ALA A 16 0.65 1.87 6.69
N LEU A 17 -0.61 2.26 6.79
CA LEU A 17 -1.69 1.31 6.67
C LEU A 17 -1.72 0.69 5.27
N ARG A 18 -1.49 1.50 4.24
CA ARG A 18 -1.44 0.97 2.88
C ARG A 18 -0.26 0.04 2.69
N LEU A 19 0.89 0.40 3.27
CA LEU A 19 2.06 -0.45 3.19
C LEU A 19 1.82 -1.78 3.89
N ASN A 20 1.11 -1.73 5.01
CA ASN A 20 0.78 -2.97 5.70
C ASN A 20 -0.07 -3.88 4.82
N ASN A 21 -1.02 -3.29 4.09
CA ASN A 21 -1.83 -4.07 3.15
C ASN A 21 -0.97 -4.69 2.05
N CYS A 22 0.01 -3.94 1.57
CA CYS A 22 0.94 -4.46 0.57
C CYS A 22 1.76 -5.61 1.13
N HIS A 23 2.17 -5.48 2.38
CA HIS A 23 2.95 -6.52 3.02
C HIS A 23 2.15 -7.82 3.12
N ILE A 24 0.88 -7.71 3.48
CA ILE A 24 0.02 -8.87 3.55
C ILE A 24 -0.13 -9.52 2.18
N SER A 25 -0.33 -8.69 1.15
CA SER A 25 -0.46 -9.21 -0.20
C SER A 25 0.83 -9.87 -0.69
N LEU A 26 1.98 -9.30 -0.33
CA LEU A 26 3.26 -9.91 -0.70
C LEU A 26 3.42 -11.28 -0.07
N THR A 27 3.04 -11.42 1.18
CA THR A 27 3.11 -12.72 1.84
C THR A 27 2.24 -13.73 1.11
N SER A 28 1.05 -13.30 0.71
CA SER A 28 0.14 -14.16 -0.04
C SER A 28 0.74 -14.56 -1.38
N ILE A 29 1.43 -13.62 -2.05
CA ILE A 29 2.08 -13.91 -3.32
C ILE A 29 3.17 -14.97 -3.15
N TYR A 30 3.96 -14.85 -2.09
CA TYR A 30 5.00 -15.84 -1.84
C TYR A 30 4.39 -17.23 -1.67
N GLU A 31 3.30 -17.31 -0.93
CA GLU A 31 2.64 -18.60 -0.71
C GLU A 31 2.07 -19.15 -2.00
N SER A 32 1.44 -18.31 -2.79
CA SER A 32 0.87 -18.73 -4.06
C SER A 32 1.95 -19.14 -5.04
N LEU A 33 3.11 -18.51 -4.96
CA LEU A 33 4.21 -18.85 -5.84
C LEU A 33 4.72 -20.27 -5.59
N VAL A 34 4.75 -20.68 -4.32
CA VAL A 34 5.16 -22.04 -3.98
C VAL A 34 4.25 -23.05 -4.66
N ASP A 35 2.95 -22.74 -4.70
CA ASP A 35 1.96 -23.63 -5.29
C ASP A 35 1.72 -23.37 -6.76
N ARG A 36 2.44 -22.42 -7.36
CA ARG A 36 2.29 -22.03 -8.76
C ARG A 36 0.89 -21.56 -9.10
N GLU A 37 0.24 -20.90 -8.17
CA GLU A 37 -1.11 -20.37 -8.38
C GLU A 37 -1.03 -18.97 -8.98
N PHE A 38 -0.79 -18.91 -10.27
CA PHE A 38 -0.49 -17.65 -10.92
C PHE A 38 -1.70 -16.72 -11.00
N GLU A 39 -2.90 -17.25 -11.01
CA GLU A 39 -4.08 -16.39 -11.00
C GLU A 39 -4.18 -15.63 -9.69
N ASP A 40 -3.85 -16.29 -8.59
CA ASP A 40 -3.86 -15.62 -7.29
C ASP A 40 -2.77 -14.58 -7.22
N ILE A 41 -1.61 -14.87 -7.80
CA ILE A 41 -0.51 -13.92 -7.84
C ILE A 41 -0.93 -12.67 -8.61
N GLU A 42 -1.61 -12.87 -9.74
CA GLU A 42 -2.07 -11.73 -10.53
C GLU A 42 -3.04 -10.87 -9.72
N LYS A 43 -3.97 -11.50 -9.05
CA LYS A 43 -4.95 -10.78 -8.24
C LYS A 43 -4.28 -9.95 -7.16
N GLU A 44 -3.34 -10.56 -6.44
CA GLU A 44 -2.65 -9.84 -5.37
C GLU A 44 -1.75 -8.74 -5.90
N THR A 45 -1.15 -8.98 -7.06
CA THR A 45 -0.32 -7.95 -7.68
C THR A 45 -1.14 -6.73 -8.06
N LYS A 46 -2.35 -6.95 -8.56
CA LYS A 46 -3.24 -5.83 -8.88
C LYS A 46 -3.62 -5.08 -7.61
N ARG A 47 -3.82 -5.79 -6.52
CA ARG A 47 -4.14 -5.16 -5.25
C ARG A 47 -3.01 -4.29 -4.76
N ILE A 48 -1.77 -4.79 -4.83
CA ILE A 48 -0.60 -4.01 -4.44
C ILE A 48 -0.46 -2.78 -5.32
N THR A 49 -0.69 -2.93 -6.62
CA THR A 49 -0.61 -1.80 -7.54
C THR A 49 -1.58 -0.70 -7.13
N MET A 50 -2.80 -1.09 -6.76
CA MET A 50 -3.79 -0.12 -6.35
C MET A 50 -3.37 0.59 -5.07
N GLU A 51 -2.84 -0.15 -4.11
CA GLU A 51 -2.37 0.46 -2.86
C GLU A 51 -1.24 1.44 -3.13
N MET A 52 -0.33 1.07 -4.03
CA MET A 52 0.79 1.94 -4.36
C MET A 52 0.32 3.21 -5.04
N LYS A 53 -0.71 3.12 -5.88
CA LYS A 53 -1.27 4.30 -6.51
C LYS A 53 -1.87 5.24 -5.48
N PHE A 54 -2.53 4.71 -4.47
CA PHE A 54 -3.06 5.53 -3.40
C PHE A 54 -1.96 6.24 -2.64
N ILE A 55 -0.87 5.52 -2.37
CA ILE A 55 0.26 6.13 -1.68
C ILE A 55 0.84 7.26 -2.50
N LEU A 56 1.04 7.01 -3.78
CA LEU A 56 1.60 8.02 -4.66
C LEU A 56 0.71 9.25 -4.72
N LYS A 57 -0.59 9.04 -4.82
CA LYS A 57 -1.54 10.14 -4.86
C LYS A 57 -1.50 10.93 -3.56
N SER A 58 -1.40 10.23 -2.44
CA SER A 58 -1.33 10.86 -1.14
C SER A 58 -0.14 11.79 -1.02
N ILE A 59 0.97 11.38 -1.59
CA ILE A 59 2.19 12.18 -1.54
C ILE A 59 2.06 13.39 -2.44
N LYS A 60 1.46 13.22 -3.62
CA LYS A 60 1.36 14.31 -4.58
C LYS A 60 0.29 15.33 -4.24
N ASP A 61 -0.79 14.86 -3.63
CA ASP A 61 -1.90 15.75 -3.30
C ASP A 61 -1.69 16.31 -1.92
N ASP A 62 -0.85 17.29 -1.85
CA ASP A 62 -0.53 17.88 -0.58
C ASP A 62 -1.66 18.53 0.07
N ASP A 63 -2.55 19.04 -0.68
CA ASP A 63 -3.50 19.95 -0.13
C ASP A 63 -4.87 19.39 -0.09
N PHE A 64 -5.03 18.17 -0.10
CA PHE A 64 -6.38 17.69 -0.04
C PHE A 64 -7.11 17.92 1.26
#